data_c909f056a4bbddfd1f5e2834ec966403
#
_entry.id   c909f056a4bbddfd1f5e2834ec966403
#
_cell.length_a   1.000
_cell.length_b   1.000
_cell.length_c   1.000
_cell.angle_alpha   90.00
_cell.angle_beta   90.00
_cell.angle_gamma   90.00
#
_symmetry.space_group_name_H-M   'P 1'
#
loop_
_entity.id
_entity.type
_entity.pdbx_description
1 polymer ?
#
loop_
_entity_poly.entity_id
_entity_poly.type
_entity_poly.pdbx_seq_one_letter_code
_entity_poly.pdbx_strand_id
1 'polypeptide(L)'
;KLKVISRHGVGYDNVDTTFLKQNNITLLITATANATAVAEHVFYLMLNISKNFLNLDNEVRLGNFKSNISEFPTFELNNKEILIAGFGRIGKNLIKKCLGFEMKVKVYDPFVEKKVITDMGGAKIDNFDAALKNIDFLTIHMPLNEQTKNLIDIKKMKQVKKTSVIINTSRGGIVNEFDLDKALNDKIILAAGLDVFNNEPVNLDNPLLKNKRVILTPHTAALTDECKIRMARETASNIINFFDKKIDKNMIVKL
;
A
#
# COMPACT_ATOMS: atom_id res chain seq x y z
N LYS A 1 27.86 -20.36 14.93
CA LYS A 1 26.42 -20.50 15.13
C LYS A 1 25.75 -19.19 14.73
N LEU A 2 24.66 -19.22 13.94
CA LEU A 2 23.90 -18.04 13.51
C LEU A 2 23.28 -17.34 14.74
N LYS A 3 23.39 -16.01 14.81
CA LYS A 3 22.85 -15.21 15.93
C LYS A 3 21.82 -14.17 15.47
N VAL A 4 21.96 -13.71 14.24
CA VAL A 4 21.14 -12.63 13.72
C VAL A 4 20.90 -12.81 12.21
N ILE A 5 19.72 -12.45 11.77
CA ILE A 5 19.35 -12.28 10.35
C ILE A 5 18.91 -10.83 10.18
N SER A 6 19.45 -10.12 9.20
CA SER A 6 18.98 -8.79 8.81
C SER A 6 18.34 -8.87 7.44
N ARG A 7 17.03 -8.65 7.42
CA ARG A 7 16.23 -8.73 6.19
C ARG A 7 16.38 -7.45 5.36
N HIS A 8 16.63 -7.63 4.08
CA HIS A 8 16.54 -6.54 3.10
C HIS A 8 15.07 -6.29 2.77
N GLY A 9 14.42 -5.43 3.55
CA GLY A 9 12.98 -5.13 3.48
C GLY A 9 12.32 -5.12 4.85
N VAL A 10 11.04 -4.76 4.88
CA VAL A 10 10.22 -4.69 6.11
C VAL A 10 9.44 -5.98 6.34
N GLY A 11 8.94 -6.59 5.26
CA GLY A 11 8.15 -7.81 5.35
C GLY A 11 9.00 -9.04 5.67
N TYR A 12 8.49 -9.91 6.52
CA TYR A 12 9.16 -11.15 6.92
C TYR A 12 8.21 -12.36 6.90
N ASP A 13 7.16 -12.27 6.09
CA ASP A 13 6.12 -13.30 5.98
C ASP A 13 6.68 -14.66 5.51
N ASN A 14 7.79 -14.67 4.79
CA ASN A 14 8.50 -15.85 4.30
C ASN A 14 9.66 -16.30 5.20
N VAL A 15 9.74 -15.79 6.44
CA VAL A 15 10.75 -16.18 7.42
C VAL A 15 10.10 -17.07 8.49
N ASP A 16 10.66 -18.22 8.76
CA ASP A 16 10.23 -19.10 9.85
C ASP A 16 10.57 -18.47 11.20
N THR A 17 9.67 -17.62 11.68
CA THR A 17 9.83 -16.91 12.96
C THR A 17 9.80 -17.85 14.15
N THR A 18 9.11 -19.00 14.05
CA THR A 18 9.08 -20.03 15.10
C THR A 18 10.45 -20.66 15.29
N PHE A 19 11.08 -21.06 14.17
CA PHE A 19 12.44 -21.58 14.19
C PHE A 19 13.43 -20.57 14.78
N LEU A 20 13.35 -19.29 14.36
CA LEU A 20 14.25 -18.25 14.87
C LEU A 20 14.11 -18.09 16.39
N LYS A 21 12.86 -18.04 16.88
CA LYS A 21 12.59 -17.94 18.31
C LYS A 21 13.16 -19.10 19.11
N GLN A 22 12.92 -20.34 18.66
CA GLN A 22 13.43 -21.57 19.33
C GLN A 22 14.95 -21.63 19.36
N ASN A 23 15.63 -21.04 18.38
CA ASN A 23 17.08 -21.05 18.27
C ASN A 23 17.76 -19.77 18.79
N ASN A 24 17.02 -18.85 19.41
CA ASN A 24 17.49 -17.55 19.88
C ASN A 24 18.23 -16.75 18.79
N ILE A 25 17.68 -16.75 17.58
CA ILE A 25 18.18 -15.97 16.44
C ILE A 25 17.36 -14.70 16.32
N THR A 26 18.01 -13.55 16.40
CA THR A 26 17.34 -12.25 16.27
C THR A 26 17.03 -11.95 14.80
N LEU A 27 15.79 -11.53 14.50
CA LEU A 27 15.40 -11.03 13.19
C LEU A 27 15.37 -9.51 13.19
N LEU A 28 16.11 -8.91 12.25
CA LEU A 28 16.15 -7.48 12.00
C LEU A 28 15.53 -7.16 10.63
N ILE A 29 14.92 -6.00 10.51
CA ILE A 29 14.29 -5.51 9.27
C ILE A 29 14.83 -4.13 8.91
N THR A 30 14.74 -3.75 7.62
CA THR A 30 15.07 -2.39 7.17
C THR A 30 13.81 -1.52 7.28
N ALA A 31 13.50 -1.15 8.52
CA ALA A 31 12.22 -0.57 8.86
C ALA A 31 11.98 0.83 8.28
N THR A 32 13.03 1.61 7.96
CA THR A 32 12.91 3.02 7.55
C THR A 32 13.14 3.25 6.08
N ALA A 33 13.83 2.36 5.39
CA ALA A 33 14.40 2.58 4.07
C ALA A 33 13.38 2.77 2.94
N ASN A 34 12.22 2.10 3.01
CA ASN A 34 11.28 1.99 1.88
C ASN A 34 10.10 2.97 1.93
N ALA A 35 9.89 3.68 3.04
CA ALA A 35 8.67 4.44 3.25
C ALA A 35 8.40 5.51 2.18
N THR A 36 9.44 6.19 1.70
CA THR A 36 9.32 7.21 0.65
C THR A 36 8.93 6.57 -0.69
N ALA A 37 9.64 5.53 -1.11
CA ALA A 37 9.40 4.86 -2.39
C ALA A 37 7.98 4.30 -2.46
N VAL A 38 7.51 3.61 -1.40
CA VAL A 38 6.15 3.06 -1.35
C VAL A 38 5.10 4.17 -1.36
N ALA A 39 5.30 5.27 -0.62
CA ALA A 39 4.37 6.39 -0.64
C ALA A 39 4.29 7.06 -2.03
N GLU A 40 5.40 7.15 -2.75
CA GLU A 40 5.44 7.64 -4.14
C GLU A 40 4.77 6.68 -5.11
N HIS A 41 4.93 5.38 -4.91
CA HIS A 41 4.24 4.37 -5.72
C HIS A 41 2.71 4.42 -5.54
N VAL A 42 2.20 4.70 -4.33
CA VAL A 42 0.78 4.96 -4.11
C VAL A 42 0.31 6.13 -4.98
N PHE A 43 1.05 7.25 -4.99
CA PHE A 43 0.75 8.41 -5.84
C PHE A 43 0.82 8.08 -7.32
N TYR A 44 1.83 7.31 -7.74
CA TYR A 44 1.93 6.81 -9.11
C TYR A 44 0.63 6.08 -9.51
N LEU A 45 0.15 5.13 -8.71
CA LEU A 45 -1.08 4.40 -8.98
C LEU A 45 -2.31 5.33 -9.00
N MET A 46 -2.42 6.25 -8.03
CA MET A 46 -3.52 7.21 -7.97
C MET A 46 -3.57 8.13 -9.20
N LEU A 47 -2.43 8.68 -9.61
CA LEU A 47 -2.33 9.56 -10.77
C LEU A 47 -2.58 8.82 -12.08
N ASN A 48 -2.04 7.62 -12.25
CA ASN A 48 -2.33 6.79 -13.41
C ASN A 48 -3.82 6.52 -13.58
N ILE A 49 -4.50 6.15 -12.48
CA ILE A 49 -5.95 5.91 -12.50
C ILE A 49 -6.70 7.21 -12.77
N SER A 50 -6.39 8.28 -12.03
CA SER A 50 -7.12 9.54 -12.11
C SER A 50 -7.00 10.23 -13.47
N LYS A 51 -5.89 10.01 -14.18
CA LYS A 51 -5.65 10.56 -15.52
C LYS A 51 -5.84 9.54 -16.63
N ASN A 52 -6.22 8.29 -16.29
CA ASN A 52 -6.38 7.19 -17.25
C ASN A 52 -5.14 7.00 -18.16
N PHE A 53 -3.95 7.18 -17.56
CA PHE A 53 -2.71 7.36 -18.31
C PHE A 53 -2.41 6.20 -19.26
N LEU A 54 -2.48 4.95 -18.78
CA LEU A 54 -2.13 3.77 -19.60
C LEU A 54 -2.98 3.65 -20.87
N ASN A 55 -4.29 3.93 -20.77
CA ASN A 55 -5.17 3.88 -21.93
C ASN A 55 -4.88 5.03 -22.88
N LEU A 56 -4.72 6.24 -22.36
CA LEU A 56 -4.47 7.43 -23.21
C LEU A 56 -3.12 7.38 -23.93
N ASP A 57 -2.07 6.89 -23.25
CA ASP A 57 -0.75 6.66 -23.89
C ASP A 57 -0.87 5.64 -25.04
N ASN A 58 -1.57 4.52 -24.78
CA ASN A 58 -1.79 3.49 -25.81
C ASN A 58 -2.58 4.05 -27.02
N GLU A 59 -3.63 4.83 -26.79
CA GLU A 59 -4.42 5.42 -27.87
C GLU A 59 -3.57 6.36 -28.75
N VAL A 60 -2.72 7.18 -28.15
CA VAL A 60 -1.80 8.06 -28.92
C VAL A 60 -0.83 7.22 -29.76
N ARG A 61 -0.29 6.12 -29.21
CA ARG A 61 0.60 5.21 -29.98
C ARG A 61 -0.11 4.52 -31.13
N LEU A 62 -1.44 4.31 -31.05
CA LEU A 62 -2.28 3.79 -32.12
C LEU A 62 -2.70 4.86 -33.14
N GLY A 63 -2.25 6.10 -33.00
CA GLY A 63 -2.57 7.23 -33.89
C GLY A 63 -3.91 7.90 -33.56
N ASN A 64 -4.56 7.55 -32.46
CA ASN A 64 -5.81 8.18 -32.02
C ASN A 64 -5.51 9.44 -31.22
N PHE A 65 -5.98 10.58 -31.73
CA PHE A 65 -5.79 11.90 -31.10
C PHE A 65 -7.13 12.62 -30.97
N LYS A 66 -7.98 12.14 -30.06
CA LYS A 66 -9.35 12.67 -29.84
C LYS A 66 -9.61 12.93 -28.35
N SER A 67 -10.44 13.90 -28.04
CA SER A 67 -10.78 14.26 -26.65
C SER A 67 -11.65 13.23 -25.93
N ASN A 68 -12.36 12.36 -26.64
CA ASN A 68 -13.29 11.35 -26.08
C ASN A 68 -12.80 9.92 -26.36
N ILE A 69 -11.54 9.63 -26.01
CA ILE A 69 -10.89 8.36 -26.33
C ILE A 69 -11.32 7.23 -25.36
N SER A 70 -11.81 7.55 -24.17
CA SER A 70 -12.07 6.56 -23.14
C SER A 70 -13.39 6.79 -22.43
N GLU A 71 -14.16 5.70 -22.24
CA GLU A 71 -15.31 5.68 -21.33
C GLU A 71 -14.90 5.78 -19.84
N PHE A 72 -13.61 5.74 -19.53
CA PHE A 72 -13.10 5.80 -18.16
C PHE A 72 -12.99 7.27 -17.73
N PRO A 73 -13.65 7.70 -16.65
CA PRO A 73 -13.64 9.09 -16.23
C PRO A 73 -12.25 9.50 -15.76
N THR A 74 -11.82 10.69 -16.17
CA THR A 74 -10.65 11.36 -15.62
C THR A 74 -11.08 12.39 -14.57
N PHE A 75 -10.25 12.60 -13.55
CA PHE A 75 -10.57 13.50 -12.44
C PHE A 75 -9.29 14.06 -11.78
N GLU A 76 -9.48 15.04 -10.91
CA GLU A 76 -8.41 15.66 -10.12
C GLU A 76 -8.32 15.05 -8.72
N LEU A 77 -7.13 15.11 -8.11
CA LEU A 77 -6.92 14.72 -6.70
C LEU A 77 -7.28 15.85 -5.73
N ASN A 78 -7.26 17.09 -6.19
CA ASN A 78 -7.64 18.26 -5.40
C ASN A 78 -9.01 18.09 -4.75
N ASN A 79 -9.12 18.41 -3.45
CA ASN A 79 -10.33 18.27 -2.63
C ASN A 79 -10.90 16.85 -2.49
N LYS A 80 -10.25 15.80 -3.02
CA LYS A 80 -10.67 14.40 -2.82
C LYS A 80 -10.37 13.93 -1.40
N GLU A 81 -11.25 13.09 -0.86
CA GLU A 81 -11.04 12.46 0.44
C GLU A 81 -10.28 11.14 0.29
N ILE A 82 -9.17 11.01 1.00
CA ILE A 82 -8.39 9.78 1.09
C ILE A 82 -8.44 9.21 2.51
N LEU A 83 -8.73 7.92 2.64
CA LEU A 83 -8.56 7.16 3.87
C LEU A 83 -7.23 6.39 3.82
N ILE A 84 -6.33 6.76 4.71
CA ILE A 84 -5.07 6.03 4.95
C ILE A 84 -5.35 5.01 6.05
N ALA A 85 -5.40 3.73 5.71
CA ALA A 85 -5.58 2.62 6.65
C ALA A 85 -4.21 2.06 7.07
N GLY A 86 -3.78 2.41 8.28
CA GLY A 86 -2.44 2.20 8.83
C GLY A 86 -1.57 3.46 8.74
N PHE A 87 -1.10 3.95 9.89
CA PHE A 87 -0.34 5.21 9.98
C PHE A 87 1.08 5.01 10.52
N GLY A 88 1.72 3.95 10.04
CA GLY A 88 3.14 3.69 10.22
C GLY A 88 4.03 4.65 9.42
N ARG A 89 5.24 4.27 9.13
CA ARG A 89 6.23 5.10 8.39
C ARG A 89 5.75 5.48 6.99
N ILE A 90 5.10 4.55 6.27
CA ILE A 90 4.55 4.78 4.93
C ILE A 90 3.39 5.78 5.02
N GLY A 91 2.40 5.55 5.89
CA GLY A 91 1.27 6.46 6.06
C GLY A 91 1.70 7.89 6.43
N LYS A 92 2.71 8.03 7.30
CA LYS A 92 3.31 9.33 7.68
C LYS A 92 4.06 10.02 6.52
N ASN A 93 4.61 9.26 5.59
CA ASN A 93 5.20 9.81 4.37
C ASN A 93 4.12 10.22 3.37
N LEU A 94 3.09 9.40 3.24
CA LEU A 94 2.01 9.58 2.28
C LEU A 94 1.17 10.82 2.59
N ILE A 95 0.83 11.07 3.87
CA ILE A 95 -0.01 12.21 4.27
C ILE A 95 0.56 13.54 3.76
N LYS A 96 1.89 13.73 3.82
CA LYS A 96 2.55 14.95 3.34
C LYS A 96 2.34 15.17 1.84
N LYS A 97 2.35 14.08 1.06
CA LYS A 97 2.12 14.10 -0.38
C LYS A 97 0.64 14.38 -0.68
N CYS A 98 -0.28 13.76 0.05
CA CYS A 98 -1.72 14.01 -0.07
C CYS A 98 -2.07 15.49 0.20
N LEU A 99 -1.52 16.07 1.26
CA LEU A 99 -1.72 17.48 1.58
C LEU A 99 -1.12 18.41 0.53
N GLY A 100 0.03 18.05 -0.07
CA GLY A 100 0.62 18.78 -1.18
C GLY A 100 -0.23 18.79 -2.46
N PHE A 101 -1.11 17.79 -2.61
CA PHE A 101 -2.14 17.73 -3.65
C PHE A 101 -3.51 18.25 -3.19
N GLU A 102 -3.54 18.96 -2.06
CA GLU A 102 -4.75 19.58 -1.50
C GLU A 102 -5.89 18.57 -1.23
N MET A 103 -5.53 17.32 -0.92
CA MET A 103 -6.49 16.27 -0.56
C MET A 103 -6.91 16.40 0.91
N LYS A 104 -8.12 15.94 1.21
CA LYS A 104 -8.63 15.80 2.58
C LYS A 104 -8.24 14.42 3.13
N VAL A 105 -7.38 14.40 4.16
CA VAL A 105 -6.80 13.16 4.65
C VAL A 105 -7.49 12.68 5.92
N LYS A 106 -8.09 11.49 5.85
CA LYS A 106 -8.56 10.69 6.98
C LYS A 106 -7.58 9.57 7.27
N VAL A 107 -7.38 9.25 8.53
CA VAL A 107 -6.45 8.21 8.96
C VAL A 107 -7.15 7.28 9.92
N TYR A 108 -7.11 5.99 9.62
CA TYR A 108 -7.48 4.92 10.53
C TYR A 108 -6.23 4.17 11.00
N ASP A 109 -5.94 4.27 12.27
CA ASP A 109 -4.93 3.46 12.95
C ASP A 109 -5.29 3.39 14.45
N PRO A 110 -5.63 2.20 14.97
CA PRO A 110 -6.04 2.06 16.37
C PRO A 110 -4.91 2.27 17.38
N PHE A 111 -3.64 2.23 16.93
CA PHE A 111 -2.47 2.28 17.81
C PHE A 111 -1.80 3.66 17.82
N VAL A 112 -2.20 4.57 16.94
CA VAL A 112 -1.60 5.91 16.84
C VAL A 112 -2.51 6.94 17.50
N GLU A 113 -1.94 7.76 18.37
CA GLU A 113 -2.65 8.82 19.07
C GLU A 113 -3.21 9.88 18.10
N LYS A 114 -4.38 10.43 18.42
CA LYS A 114 -5.04 11.47 17.63
C LYS A 114 -4.11 12.67 17.38
N LYS A 115 -3.39 13.09 18.41
CA LYS A 115 -2.48 14.23 18.32
C LYS A 115 -1.43 14.07 17.23
N VAL A 116 -0.82 12.89 17.09
CA VAL A 116 0.19 12.61 16.05
C VAL A 116 -0.38 12.79 14.65
N ILE A 117 -1.63 12.35 14.43
CA ILE A 117 -2.30 12.46 13.13
C ILE A 117 -2.69 13.92 12.84
N THR A 118 -3.26 14.61 13.83
CA THR A 118 -3.71 16.00 13.66
C THR A 118 -2.54 16.97 13.49
N ASP A 119 -1.43 16.77 14.21
CA ASP A 119 -0.21 17.58 14.04
C ASP A 119 0.40 17.43 12.63
N MET A 120 0.08 16.33 11.93
CA MET A 120 0.48 16.09 10.54
C MET A 120 -0.58 16.54 9.51
N GLY A 121 -1.68 17.16 9.94
CA GLY A 121 -2.73 17.68 9.06
C GLY A 121 -3.82 16.69 8.68
N GLY A 122 -3.87 15.51 9.30
CA GLY A 122 -4.91 14.50 9.06
C GLY A 122 -6.04 14.53 10.08
N ALA A 123 -7.16 13.90 9.77
CA ALA A 123 -8.25 13.64 10.68
C ALA A 123 -8.24 12.17 11.13
N LYS A 124 -8.07 11.92 12.44
CA LYS A 124 -8.17 10.54 12.96
C LYS A 124 -9.61 10.05 12.90
N ILE A 125 -9.78 8.82 12.44
CA ILE A 125 -11.05 8.11 12.40
C ILE A 125 -10.94 6.88 13.30
N ASP A 126 -11.87 6.73 14.23
CA ASP A 126 -11.89 5.60 15.16
C ASP A 126 -12.75 4.42 14.66
N ASN A 127 -13.71 4.68 13.78
CA ASN A 127 -14.56 3.66 13.16
C ASN A 127 -14.25 3.54 11.67
N PHE A 128 -13.63 2.41 11.28
CA PHE A 128 -13.24 2.14 9.91
C PHE A 128 -14.43 2.12 8.93
N ASP A 129 -15.51 1.44 9.30
CA ASP A 129 -16.69 1.30 8.43
C ASP A 129 -17.40 2.64 8.20
N ALA A 130 -17.48 3.47 9.22
CA ALA A 130 -18.06 4.80 9.08
C ALA A 130 -17.23 5.69 8.15
N ALA A 131 -15.90 5.49 8.12
CA ALA A 131 -15.01 6.26 7.25
C ALA A 131 -15.19 5.94 5.77
N LEU A 132 -15.61 4.70 5.44
CA LEU A 132 -15.72 4.25 4.03
C LEU A 132 -16.76 5.02 3.22
N LYS A 133 -17.84 5.51 3.85
CA LYS A 133 -19.02 6.04 3.15
C LYS A 133 -18.77 7.21 2.20
N ASN A 134 -17.76 8.04 2.48
CA ASN A 134 -17.55 9.30 1.76
C ASN A 134 -16.15 9.45 1.14
N ILE A 135 -15.34 8.39 1.12
CA ILE A 135 -13.98 8.46 0.57
C ILE A 135 -13.97 8.37 -0.94
N ASP A 136 -13.00 9.03 -1.55
CA ASP A 136 -12.66 8.89 -2.96
C ASP A 136 -11.53 7.88 -3.15
N PHE A 137 -10.63 7.76 -2.16
CA PHE A 137 -9.53 6.81 -2.17
C PHE A 137 -9.44 6.07 -0.84
N LEU A 138 -9.22 4.75 -0.91
CA LEU A 138 -8.76 3.92 0.19
C LEU A 138 -7.34 3.44 -0.12
N THR A 139 -6.38 3.70 0.77
CA THR A 139 -5.03 3.15 0.64
C THR A 139 -4.65 2.37 1.89
N ILE A 140 -4.04 1.20 1.69
CA ILE A 140 -3.82 0.19 2.74
C ILE A 140 -2.33 0.09 3.07
N HIS A 141 -2.00 0.28 4.36
CA HIS A 141 -0.64 0.24 4.90
C HIS A 141 -0.58 -0.53 6.23
N MET A 142 -1.43 -1.55 6.35
CA MET A 142 -1.50 -2.45 7.50
C MET A 142 -0.79 -3.76 7.20
N PRO A 143 -0.28 -4.49 8.23
CA PRO A 143 0.21 -5.84 8.06
C PRO A 143 -0.95 -6.82 7.78
N LEU A 144 -0.64 -7.93 7.11
CA LEU A 144 -1.57 -9.06 7.00
C LEU A 144 -1.54 -9.87 8.30
N ASN A 145 -2.70 -10.07 8.89
CA ASN A 145 -2.93 -10.94 10.04
C ASN A 145 -4.38 -11.41 10.05
N GLU A 146 -4.81 -12.18 11.04
CA GLU A 146 -6.19 -12.71 11.12
C GLU A 146 -7.26 -11.60 11.13
N GLN A 147 -6.96 -10.41 11.65
CA GLN A 147 -7.90 -9.28 11.70
C GLN A 147 -7.97 -8.49 10.39
N THR A 148 -6.91 -8.53 9.58
CA THR A 148 -6.81 -7.77 8.33
C THR A 148 -6.97 -8.63 7.08
N LYS A 149 -6.96 -9.96 7.23
CA LYS A 149 -7.21 -10.91 6.15
C LYS A 149 -8.62 -10.72 5.58
N ASN A 150 -8.71 -10.50 4.26
CA ASN A 150 -9.95 -10.18 3.56
C ASN A 150 -10.76 -9.03 4.20
N LEU A 151 -10.06 -8.10 4.87
CA LEU A 151 -10.71 -6.96 5.51
C LEU A 151 -11.53 -6.14 4.50
N ILE A 152 -11.02 -6.01 3.28
CA ILE A 152 -11.70 -5.31 2.20
C ILE A 152 -12.35 -6.35 1.30
N ASP A 153 -13.55 -6.73 1.67
CA ASP A 153 -14.46 -7.64 0.95
C ASP A 153 -15.52 -6.86 0.16
N ILE A 154 -16.40 -7.58 -0.53
CA ILE A 154 -17.49 -6.98 -1.31
C ILE A 154 -18.46 -6.16 -0.45
N LYS A 155 -18.62 -6.49 0.84
CA LYS A 155 -19.50 -5.74 1.75
C LYS A 155 -18.90 -4.36 2.08
N LYS A 156 -17.58 -4.30 2.28
CA LYS A 156 -16.86 -3.04 2.48
C LYS A 156 -16.83 -2.22 1.20
N MET A 157 -16.60 -2.85 0.05
CA MET A 157 -16.60 -2.17 -1.25
C MET A 157 -17.96 -1.56 -1.60
N LYS A 158 -19.06 -2.15 -1.15
CA LYS A 158 -20.41 -1.56 -1.30
C LYS A 158 -20.68 -0.34 -0.43
N GLN A 159 -19.83 -0.07 0.57
CA GLN A 159 -19.99 1.08 1.46
C GLN A 159 -19.32 2.36 0.94
N VAL A 160 -18.36 2.22 0.02
CA VAL A 160 -17.65 3.38 -0.55
C VAL A 160 -18.46 4.00 -1.72
N LYS A 161 -18.03 5.17 -2.18
CA LYS A 161 -18.61 5.78 -3.38
C LYS A 161 -18.36 4.90 -4.62
N LYS A 162 -19.29 4.89 -5.58
CA LYS A 162 -19.05 4.23 -6.87
C LYS A 162 -17.86 4.80 -7.66
N THR A 163 -17.42 5.99 -7.31
CA THR A 163 -16.23 6.65 -7.87
C THR A 163 -14.97 6.37 -7.08
N SER A 164 -15.03 5.56 -6.03
CA SER A 164 -13.88 5.28 -5.18
C SER A 164 -12.86 4.39 -5.87
N VAL A 165 -11.60 4.61 -5.47
CA VAL A 165 -10.43 3.85 -5.91
C VAL A 165 -9.78 3.18 -4.69
N ILE A 166 -9.44 1.89 -4.82
CA ILE A 166 -8.75 1.12 -3.77
C ILE A 166 -7.29 0.92 -4.19
N ILE A 167 -6.35 1.28 -3.31
CA ILE A 167 -4.91 1.09 -3.52
C ILE A 167 -4.36 0.16 -2.45
N ASN A 168 -3.70 -0.91 -2.87
CA ASN A 168 -3.00 -1.82 -1.95
C ASN A 168 -1.54 -2.02 -2.38
N THR A 169 -0.62 -1.47 -1.59
CA THR A 169 0.83 -1.61 -1.71
C THR A 169 1.43 -2.23 -0.44
N SER A 170 0.61 -2.90 0.38
CA SER A 170 1.05 -3.47 1.66
C SER A 170 1.24 -4.98 1.59
N ARG A 171 0.14 -5.75 1.59
CA ARG A 171 0.15 -7.21 1.47
C ARG A 171 -1.05 -7.69 0.67
N GLY A 172 -0.84 -8.71 -0.16
CA GLY A 172 -1.92 -9.53 -0.69
C GLY A 172 -2.75 -10.14 0.43
N GLY A 173 -3.99 -10.51 0.15
CA GLY A 173 -4.90 -11.10 1.15
C GLY A 173 -5.59 -10.11 2.09
N ILE A 174 -5.23 -8.83 2.10
CA ILE A 174 -6.00 -7.80 2.83
C ILE A 174 -7.23 -7.40 2.02
N VAL A 175 -7.06 -7.23 0.72
CA VAL A 175 -8.16 -7.07 -0.24
C VAL A 175 -8.52 -8.44 -0.79
N ASN A 176 -9.78 -8.84 -0.74
CA ASN A 176 -10.25 -10.06 -1.38
C ASN A 176 -10.25 -9.84 -2.90
N GLU A 177 -9.39 -10.56 -3.63
CA GLU A 177 -9.17 -10.35 -5.07
C GLU A 177 -10.37 -10.73 -5.93
N PHE A 178 -11.11 -11.81 -5.57
CA PHE A 178 -12.32 -12.21 -6.28
C PHE A 178 -13.45 -11.21 -6.07
N ASP A 179 -13.62 -10.73 -4.85
CA ASP A 179 -14.59 -9.69 -4.53
C ASP A 179 -14.24 -8.36 -5.22
N LEU A 180 -12.93 -8.06 -5.33
CA LEU A 180 -12.45 -6.87 -6.03
C LEU A 180 -12.77 -6.93 -7.51
N ASP A 181 -12.48 -8.05 -8.19
CA ASP A 181 -12.82 -8.23 -9.60
C ASP A 181 -14.32 -8.09 -9.82
N LYS A 182 -15.12 -8.75 -8.97
CA LYS A 182 -16.58 -8.60 -9.01
C LYS A 182 -17.02 -7.14 -8.82
N ALA A 183 -16.47 -6.43 -7.85
CA ALA A 183 -16.81 -5.04 -7.56
C ALA A 183 -16.47 -4.10 -8.73
N LEU A 184 -15.37 -4.36 -9.42
CA LEU A 184 -14.96 -3.60 -10.62
C LEU A 184 -15.88 -3.88 -11.82
N ASN A 185 -16.21 -5.14 -12.08
CA ASN A 185 -17.07 -5.57 -13.16
C ASN A 185 -18.53 -5.05 -12.97
N ASP A 186 -19.02 -5.13 -11.73
CA ASP A 186 -20.37 -4.63 -11.35
C ASP A 186 -20.41 -3.10 -11.18
N LYS A 187 -19.30 -2.38 -11.39
CA LYS A 187 -19.16 -0.92 -11.22
C LYS A 187 -19.58 -0.45 -9.81
N ILE A 188 -19.32 -1.28 -8.79
CA ILE A 188 -19.53 -0.94 -7.37
C ILE A 188 -18.47 0.07 -6.93
N ILE A 189 -17.25 -0.07 -7.45
CA ILE A 189 -16.15 0.89 -7.32
C ILE A 189 -15.62 1.26 -8.71
N LEU A 190 -14.88 2.36 -8.77
CA LEU A 190 -14.38 2.86 -10.06
C LEU A 190 -13.20 2.04 -10.56
N ALA A 191 -12.18 1.88 -9.72
CA ALA A 191 -10.89 1.27 -10.10
C ALA A 191 -10.11 0.78 -8.89
N ALA A 192 -9.02 0.06 -9.14
CA ALA A 192 -8.05 -0.29 -8.11
C ALA A 192 -6.61 -0.20 -8.64
N GLY A 193 -5.65 -0.08 -7.70
CA GLY A 193 -4.21 -0.20 -7.96
C GLY A 193 -3.61 -1.18 -6.97
N LEU A 194 -2.98 -2.24 -7.47
CA LEU A 194 -2.39 -3.29 -6.64
C LEU A 194 -0.91 -3.48 -6.97
N ASP A 195 -0.08 -3.50 -5.96
CA ASP A 195 1.34 -3.87 -6.06
C ASP A 195 1.61 -5.25 -5.42
N VAL A 196 0.59 -5.84 -4.77
CA VAL A 196 0.70 -7.08 -4.00
C VAL A 196 -0.49 -8.00 -4.25
N PHE A 197 -0.25 -9.33 -4.16
CA PHE A 197 -1.23 -10.36 -4.48
C PHE A 197 -1.27 -11.47 -3.42
N ASN A 198 -2.39 -12.22 -3.39
CA ASN A 198 -2.53 -13.39 -2.52
C ASN A 198 -1.44 -14.42 -2.76
N ASN A 199 -1.12 -14.64 -4.04
CA ASN A 199 -0.01 -15.50 -4.47
C ASN A 199 0.98 -14.64 -5.26
N GLU A 200 2.24 -14.70 -4.89
CA GLU A 200 3.34 -14.03 -5.57
C GLU A 200 4.42 -15.05 -5.94
N PRO A 201 4.66 -15.30 -7.25
CA PRO A 201 4.04 -14.70 -8.44
C PRO A 201 2.53 -14.93 -8.55
N VAL A 202 1.82 -13.95 -9.16
CA VAL A 202 0.37 -14.03 -9.34
C VAL A 202 0.00 -15.19 -10.27
N ASN A 203 -1.05 -15.95 -9.93
CA ASN A 203 -1.54 -17.04 -10.78
C ASN A 203 -2.14 -16.50 -12.08
N LEU A 204 -1.86 -17.16 -13.21
CA LEU A 204 -2.32 -16.72 -14.53
C LEU A 204 -3.84 -16.80 -14.72
N ASP A 205 -4.54 -17.53 -13.88
CA ASP A 205 -6.01 -17.62 -13.83
C ASP A 205 -6.67 -16.52 -12.96
N ASN A 206 -5.87 -15.68 -12.30
CA ASN A 206 -6.38 -14.59 -11.49
C ASN A 206 -7.21 -13.62 -12.38
N PRO A 207 -8.51 -13.40 -12.06
CA PRO A 207 -9.40 -12.62 -12.91
C PRO A 207 -8.96 -11.15 -13.05
N LEU A 208 -8.25 -10.62 -12.05
CA LEU A 208 -7.74 -9.24 -12.08
C LEU A 208 -6.77 -8.99 -13.24
N LEU A 209 -6.05 -10.02 -13.73
CA LEU A 209 -5.12 -9.88 -14.86
C LEU A 209 -5.81 -9.45 -16.16
N LYS A 210 -7.11 -9.70 -16.30
CA LYS A 210 -7.92 -9.34 -17.47
C LYS A 210 -8.78 -8.10 -17.23
N ASN A 211 -8.84 -7.61 -15.99
CA ASN A 211 -9.71 -6.49 -15.62
C ASN A 211 -9.06 -5.15 -16.00
N LYS A 212 -9.70 -4.43 -16.93
CA LYS A 212 -9.18 -3.14 -17.42
C LYS A 212 -9.31 -1.97 -16.41
N ARG A 213 -9.97 -2.20 -15.27
CA ARG A 213 -10.19 -1.19 -14.22
C ARG A 213 -9.17 -1.29 -13.08
N VAL A 214 -8.19 -2.18 -13.20
CA VAL A 214 -7.12 -2.32 -12.20
C VAL A 214 -5.76 -2.08 -12.84
N ILE A 215 -4.89 -1.36 -12.13
CA ILE A 215 -3.46 -1.23 -12.44
C ILE A 215 -2.70 -2.18 -11.54
N LEU A 216 -1.85 -3.00 -12.13
CA LEU A 216 -1.10 -4.05 -11.44
C LEU A 216 0.40 -3.77 -11.58
N THR A 217 1.14 -3.90 -10.48
CA THR A 217 2.60 -3.85 -10.46
C THR A 217 3.16 -5.04 -9.67
N PRO A 218 4.33 -5.59 -10.01
CA PRO A 218 4.79 -6.88 -9.51
C PRO A 218 5.60 -6.76 -8.21
N HIS A 219 4.98 -6.21 -7.14
CA HIS A 219 5.57 -5.98 -5.81
C HIS A 219 6.86 -5.15 -5.88
N THR A 220 6.80 -4.04 -6.62
CA THR A 220 7.94 -3.18 -6.95
C THR A 220 7.90 -1.80 -6.29
N ALA A 221 6.92 -1.52 -5.45
CA ALA A 221 6.76 -0.21 -4.80
C ALA A 221 8.01 0.27 -4.04
N ALA A 222 8.84 -0.65 -3.56
CA ALA A 222 10.10 -0.36 -2.86
C ALA A 222 11.35 -0.47 -3.75
N LEU A 223 11.23 -0.76 -5.04
CA LEU A 223 12.39 -1.11 -5.89
C LEU A 223 12.97 0.08 -6.68
N THR A 224 12.93 1.30 -6.14
CA THR A 224 13.72 2.41 -6.69
C THR A 224 15.20 2.22 -6.37
N ASP A 225 16.09 2.77 -7.19
CA ASP A 225 17.53 2.61 -6.99
C ASP A 225 17.99 3.21 -5.66
N GLU A 226 17.46 4.37 -5.30
CA GLU A 226 17.74 5.00 -4.00
C GLU A 226 17.24 4.15 -2.83
N CYS A 227 16.06 3.54 -2.96
CA CYS A 227 15.51 2.68 -1.92
C CYS A 227 16.33 1.39 -1.76
N LYS A 228 16.75 0.76 -2.87
CA LYS A 228 17.65 -0.41 -2.84
C LYS A 228 18.96 -0.10 -2.13
N ILE A 229 19.57 1.06 -2.41
CA ILE A 229 20.80 1.50 -1.75
C ILE A 229 20.55 1.73 -0.24
N ARG A 230 19.45 2.40 0.13
CA ARG A 230 19.11 2.61 1.55
C ARG A 230 18.88 1.28 2.27
N MET A 231 18.11 0.36 1.68
CA MET A 231 17.86 -0.96 2.27
C MET A 231 19.15 -1.76 2.43
N ALA A 232 20.04 -1.76 1.43
CA ALA A 232 21.31 -2.47 1.52
C ALA A 232 22.20 -1.92 2.65
N ARG A 233 22.32 -0.59 2.76
CA ARG A 233 23.06 0.08 3.83
C ARG A 233 22.47 -0.24 5.21
N GLU A 234 21.15 -0.11 5.36
CA GLU A 234 20.47 -0.37 6.62
C GLU A 234 20.61 -1.86 7.03
N THR A 235 20.51 -2.79 6.06
CA THR A 235 20.74 -4.22 6.30
C THR A 235 22.13 -4.50 6.88
N ALA A 236 23.17 -3.93 6.28
CA ALA A 236 24.55 -4.10 6.74
C ALA A 236 24.78 -3.42 8.12
N SER A 237 24.30 -2.17 8.26
CA SER A 237 24.41 -1.43 9.51
C SER A 237 23.69 -2.11 10.66
N ASN A 238 22.55 -2.73 10.43
CA ASN A 238 21.81 -3.50 11.43
C ASN A 238 22.65 -4.65 11.99
N ILE A 239 23.37 -5.39 11.14
CA ILE A 239 24.23 -6.49 11.59
C ILE A 239 25.39 -5.95 12.46
N ILE A 240 26.06 -4.89 12.00
CA ILE A 240 27.16 -4.26 12.74
C ILE A 240 26.65 -3.77 14.11
N ASN A 241 25.57 -2.99 14.10
CA ASN A 241 24.97 -2.43 15.31
C ASN A 241 24.48 -3.51 16.30
N PHE A 242 24.03 -4.66 15.78
CA PHE A 242 23.63 -5.78 16.62
C PHE A 242 24.82 -6.32 17.42
N PHE A 243 25.95 -6.55 16.78
CA PHE A 243 27.17 -7.04 17.47
C PHE A 243 27.78 -5.97 18.36
N ASP A 244 27.68 -4.69 17.99
CA ASP A 244 28.13 -3.55 18.80
C ASP A 244 27.15 -3.22 19.96
N LYS A 245 26.03 -3.94 20.09
CA LYS A 245 24.95 -3.69 21.07
C LYS A 245 24.34 -2.28 20.97
N LYS A 246 24.33 -1.71 19.76
CA LYS A 246 23.79 -0.38 19.44
C LYS A 246 22.55 -0.42 18.53
N ILE A 247 21.96 -1.60 18.36
CA ILE A 247 20.82 -1.76 17.45
C ILE A 247 19.60 -0.98 17.93
N ASP A 248 18.97 -0.25 17.03
CA ASP A 248 17.66 0.38 17.28
C ASP A 248 16.59 -0.71 17.47
N LYS A 249 15.88 -0.62 18.58
CA LYS A 249 14.78 -1.55 18.92
C LYS A 249 13.68 -1.60 17.86
N ASN A 250 13.49 -0.53 17.10
CA ASN A 250 12.53 -0.49 16.00
C ASN A 250 12.91 -1.35 14.79
N MET A 251 14.16 -1.80 14.72
CA MET A 251 14.64 -2.74 13.69
C MET A 251 14.46 -4.19 14.10
N ILE A 252 14.20 -4.47 15.37
CA ILE A 252 14.07 -5.81 15.92
C ILE A 252 12.62 -6.28 15.78
N VAL A 253 12.42 -7.42 15.12
CA VAL A 253 11.13 -8.10 15.09
C VAL A 253 10.90 -8.79 16.43
N LYS A 254 9.75 -8.54 17.04
CA LYS A 254 9.32 -9.27 18.25
C LYS A 254 8.79 -10.65 17.82
N LEU A 255 9.57 -11.70 18.09
CA LEU A 255 9.25 -13.10 17.79
C LEU A 255 8.42 -13.75 18.91
#